data_15be8d940acff0166c9d7881887e6e2a
#
_entry.id   15be8d940acff0166c9d7881887e6e2a
#
_cell.length_a   1.000
_cell.length_b   1.000
_cell.length_c   1.000
_cell.angle_alpha   90.00
_cell.angle_beta   90.00
_cell.angle_gamma   90.00
#
_symmetry.space_group_name_H-M   'P 1'
#
loop_
_entity.id
_entity.type
_entity.pdbx_description
1 polymer ?
#
loop_
_entity_poly.entity_id
_entity_poly.type
_entity_poly.pdbx_seq_one_letter_code
_entity_poly.pdbx_strand_id
1 'polypeptide(L)'
;MFAEFDRTNFPIVKVTMNSSPESLEDFQDFLNKWTELYEEQNDFSFIFDTQSVTNPPLKYSIKMSQFIKNLRKRDYQYLQKSIILINSNKVQWMLDFIFLIQPPVAPVYIYNINNNDLIEGNILLNNNIQKIIDHPHTSYIEPNKPFLPLF
;
A
#
# COMPACT_ATOMS: atom_id res chain seq x y z
N MET A 1 13.71 -3.51 11.58
CA MET A 1 13.06 -2.45 10.77
C MET A 1 11.73 -2.95 10.25
N PHE A 2 10.69 -2.20 10.45
CA PHE A 2 9.33 -2.58 10.03
C PHE A 2 9.18 -2.60 8.51
N ALA A 3 9.63 -1.57 7.82
CA ALA A 3 9.47 -1.42 6.38
C ALA A 3 10.80 -1.06 5.71
N GLU A 4 11.12 -1.75 4.63
CA GLU A 4 12.29 -1.47 3.81
C GLU A 4 11.86 -0.92 2.46
N PHE A 5 12.40 0.24 2.10
CA PHE A 5 12.11 0.90 0.82
C PHE A 5 13.24 0.62 -0.17
N ASP A 6 12.90 -0.06 -1.25
CA ASP A 6 13.84 -0.34 -2.35
C ASP A 6 13.49 0.57 -3.53
N ARG A 7 14.41 1.45 -3.87
CA ARG A 7 14.26 2.43 -4.94
C ARG A 7 15.05 2.07 -6.21
N THR A 8 15.57 0.86 -6.27
CA THR A 8 16.40 0.40 -7.40
C THR A 8 15.69 0.59 -8.75
N ASN A 9 14.40 0.38 -8.78
CA ASN A 9 13.58 0.47 -9.99
C ASN A 9 12.71 1.74 -10.03
N PHE A 10 13.18 2.83 -9.42
CA PHE A 10 12.42 4.08 -9.44
C PHE A 10 12.01 4.44 -10.89
N PRO A 11 10.77 4.86 -11.15
CA PRO A 11 9.74 5.37 -10.24
C PRO A 11 8.87 4.31 -9.54
N ILE A 12 9.23 3.05 -9.63
CA ILE A 12 8.56 2.00 -8.87
C ILE A 12 9.34 1.78 -7.58
N VAL A 13 8.70 2.02 -6.45
CA VAL A 13 9.29 1.86 -5.12
C VAL A 13 8.68 0.64 -4.46
N LYS A 14 9.52 -0.36 -4.20
CA LYS A 14 9.10 -1.56 -3.50
C LYS A 14 9.27 -1.36 -2.00
N VAL A 15 8.21 -1.59 -1.24
CA VAL A 15 8.23 -1.53 0.22
C VAL A 15 7.96 -2.92 0.77
N THR A 16 8.97 -3.50 1.40
CA THR A 16 8.84 -4.80 2.05
C THR A 16 8.53 -4.59 3.52
N MET A 17 7.35 -5.08 3.95
CA MET A 17 6.93 -5.05 5.34
C MET A 17 7.41 -6.32 6.02
N ASN A 18 8.40 -6.20 6.92
CA ASN A 18 9.06 -7.37 7.52
C ASN A 18 8.23 -8.04 8.61
N SER A 19 7.37 -7.26 9.27
CA SER A 19 6.51 -7.74 10.36
C SER A 19 5.50 -6.65 10.67
N SER A 20 4.75 -6.82 11.77
CA SER A 20 4.00 -5.70 12.33
C SER A 20 4.96 -4.72 12.99
N PRO A 21 4.62 -3.43 13.06
CA PRO A 21 5.47 -2.46 13.76
C PRO A 21 5.66 -2.86 15.23
N GLU A 22 6.90 -2.83 15.70
CA GLU A 22 7.23 -3.14 17.09
C GLU A 22 6.92 -1.97 18.02
N SER A 23 6.93 -0.76 17.46
CA SER A 23 6.71 0.46 18.22
C SER A 23 6.03 1.51 17.34
N LEU A 24 5.53 2.54 18.00
CA LEU A 24 4.99 3.71 17.32
C LEU A 24 6.07 4.40 16.48
N GLU A 25 7.30 4.40 16.95
CA GLU A 25 8.43 4.96 16.24
C GLU A 25 8.70 4.24 14.92
N ASP A 26 8.67 2.91 14.92
CA ASP A 26 8.81 2.11 13.70
C ASP A 26 7.77 2.48 12.64
N PHE A 27 6.54 2.62 13.09
CA PHE A 27 5.45 3.01 12.20
C PHE A 27 5.64 4.42 11.67
N GLN A 28 6.07 5.35 12.54
CA GLN A 28 6.31 6.73 12.14
C GLN A 28 7.46 6.83 11.14
N ASP A 29 8.50 6.02 11.28
CA ASP A 29 9.61 5.97 10.31
C ASP A 29 9.12 5.57 8.92
N PHE A 30 8.21 4.61 8.85
CA PHE A 30 7.55 4.24 7.59
C PHE A 30 6.82 5.42 6.96
N LEU A 31 6.02 6.14 7.74
CA LEU A 31 5.29 7.30 7.24
C LEU A 31 6.23 8.43 6.83
N ASN A 32 7.33 8.63 7.56
CA ASN A 32 8.33 9.63 7.23
C ASN A 32 9.00 9.36 5.89
N LYS A 33 9.34 8.11 5.60
CA LYS A 33 9.91 7.72 4.30
C LYS A 33 8.95 7.94 3.15
N TRP A 34 7.68 7.69 3.36
CA TRP A 34 6.65 7.99 2.37
C TRP A 34 6.59 9.50 2.13
N THR A 35 6.59 10.29 3.19
CA THR A 35 6.59 11.75 3.11
C THR A 35 7.82 12.27 2.35
N GLU A 36 8.99 11.70 2.60
CA GLU A 36 10.23 12.06 1.89
C GLU A 36 10.10 11.87 0.38
N LEU A 37 9.42 10.81 -0.06
CA LEU A 37 9.17 10.60 -1.50
C LEU A 37 8.32 11.73 -2.09
N TYR A 38 7.36 12.25 -1.35
CA TYR A 38 6.58 13.41 -1.79
C TYR A 38 7.42 14.68 -1.84
N GLU A 39 8.35 14.85 -0.89
CA GLU A 39 9.23 16.03 -0.86
C GLU A 39 10.18 16.09 -2.05
N GLU A 40 10.47 14.97 -2.68
CA GLU A 40 11.32 14.92 -3.88
C GLU A 40 10.61 15.46 -5.12
N GLN A 41 9.29 15.56 -5.10
CA GLN A 41 8.49 16.11 -6.20
C GLN A 41 8.63 15.34 -7.52
N ASN A 42 8.74 14.03 -7.44
CA ASN A 42 8.75 13.14 -8.59
C ASN A 42 7.61 12.14 -8.49
N ASP A 43 6.91 11.89 -9.59
CA ASP A 43 5.87 10.86 -9.63
C ASP A 43 6.46 9.48 -9.36
N PHE A 44 5.75 8.67 -8.60
CA PHE A 44 6.17 7.31 -8.27
C PHE A 44 4.96 6.41 -8.04
N SER A 45 5.22 5.11 -7.99
CA SER A 45 4.23 4.09 -7.65
C SER A 45 4.81 3.13 -6.62
N PHE A 46 3.96 2.57 -5.77
CA PHE A 46 4.37 1.60 -4.76
C PHE A 46 4.04 0.17 -5.16
N ILE A 47 4.90 -0.72 -4.71
CA ILE A 47 4.58 -2.14 -4.55
C ILE A 47 4.81 -2.46 -3.08
N PHE A 48 3.74 -2.74 -2.34
CA PHE A 48 3.85 -3.17 -0.95
C PHE A 48 3.81 -4.68 -0.87
N ASP A 49 4.86 -5.26 -0.32
CA ASP A 49 4.91 -6.68 -0.02
C ASP A 49 4.62 -6.88 1.47
N THR A 50 3.43 -7.39 1.77
CA THR A 50 2.98 -7.57 3.15
C THR A 50 2.96 -9.04 3.56
N GLN A 51 3.68 -9.90 2.85
CA GLN A 51 3.64 -11.34 3.11
C GLN A 51 4.10 -11.72 4.52
N SER A 52 4.98 -10.92 5.11
CA SER A 52 5.51 -11.17 6.46
C SER A 52 4.68 -10.54 7.58
N VAL A 53 3.62 -9.81 7.24
CA VAL A 53 2.73 -9.21 8.24
C VAL A 53 1.70 -10.24 8.66
N THR A 54 1.65 -10.57 9.96
CA THR A 54 0.77 -11.63 10.47
C THR A 54 -0.38 -11.10 11.31
N ASN A 55 -0.12 -10.21 12.24
CA ASN A 55 -1.12 -9.68 13.17
C ASN A 55 -1.02 -8.15 13.25
N PRO A 56 -1.52 -7.42 12.24
CA PRO A 56 -1.43 -5.97 12.27
C PRO A 56 -2.32 -5.38 13.37
N PRO A 57 -1.75 -4.59 14.31
CA PRO A 57 -2.55 -3.95 15.34
C PRO A 57 -3.51 -2.90 14.77
N LEU A 58 -4.76 -2.91 15.24
CA LEU A 58 -5.80 -2.02 14.77
C LEU A 58 -5.42 -0.53 14.88
N LYS A 59 -4.68 -0.18 15.93
CA LYS A 59 -4.26 1.22 16.15
C LYS A 59 -3.48 1.80 14.96
N TYR A 60 -2.71 0.98 14.25
CA TYR A 60 -1.95 1.44 13.09
C TYR A 60 -2.86 1.66 11.88
N SER A 61 -3.95 0.94 11.78
CA SER A 61 -4.96 1.18 10.73
C SER A 61 -5.57 2.57 10.86
N ILE A 62 -5.86 3.00 12.08
CA ILE A 62 -6.41 4.32 12.35
C ILE A 62 -5.38 5.40 12.02
N LYS A 63 -4.12 5.19 12.43
CA LYS A 63 -3.04 6.12 12.11
C LYS A 63 -2.79 6.21 10.62
N MET A 64 -2.86 5.08 9.92
CA MET A 64 -2.73 5.05 8.46
C MET A 64 -3.83 5.86 7.79
N SER A 65 -5.06 5.71 8.24
CA SER A 65 -6.20 6.47 7.73
C SER A 65 -6.00 7.97 7.91
N GLN A 66 -5.50 8.38 9.06
CA GLN A 66 -5.20 9.79 9.34
C GLN A 66 -4.08 10.32 8.44
N PHE A 67 -3.04 9.51 8.22
CA PHE A 67 -1.96 9.88 7.33
C PHE A 67 -2.46 10.10 5.90
N ILE A 68 -3.26 9.18 5.39
CA ILE A 68 -3.84 9.29 4.04
C ILE A 68 -4.72 10.53 3.93
N LYS A 69 -5.52 10.81 4.95
CA LYS A 69 -6.35 12.02 4.99
C LYS A 69 -5.52 13.28 4.88
N ASN A 70 -4.40 13.33 5.60
CA ASN A 70 -3.50 14.48 5.55
C ASN A 70 -2.77 14.57 4.21
N LEU A 71 -2.38 13.42 3.65
CA LEU A 71 -1.71 13.36 2.35
C LEU A 71 -2.61 13.91 1.24
N ARG A 72 -3.92 13.67 1.30
CA ARG A 72 -4.89 14.17 0.32
C ARG A 72 -4.97 15.68 0.28
N LYS A 73 -4.56 16.37 1.33
CA LYS A 73 -4.59 17.84 1.39
C LYS A 73 -3.45 18.50 0.63
N ARG A 74 -2.49 17.72 0.16
CA ARG A 74 -1.38 18.28 -0.61
C ARG A 74 -1.85 18.71 -1.98
N ASP A 75 -1.23 19.76 -2.53
CA ASP A 75 -1.62 20.38 -3.79
C ASP A 75 -1.40 19.43 -4.98
N TYR A 76 -0.43 18.54 -4.88
CA TYR A 76 -0.11 17.58 -5.94
C TYR A 76 0.10 16.19 -5.34
N GLN A 77 -0.46 15.17 -6.01
CA GLN A 77 -0.32 13.78 -5.60
C GLN A 77 0.71 13.09 -6.48
N TYR A 78 1.91 12.87 -5.91
CA TYR A 78 3.01 12.22 -6.61
C TYR A 78 2.86 10.71 -6.68
N LEU A 79 2.14 10.11 -5.75
CA LEU A 79 1.82 8.68 -5.80
C LEU A 79 0.78 8.43 -6.88
N GLN A 80 1.14 7.61 -7.87
CA GLN A 80 0.29 7.34 -9.03
C GLN A 80 -0.61 6.12 -8.84
N LYS A 81 -0.10 5.10 -8.19
CA LYS A 81 -0.84 3.87 -7.84
C LYS A 81 -0.09 3.07 -6.81
N SER A 82 -0.79 2.18 -6.13
CA SER A 82 -0.19 1.22 -5.21
C SER A 82 -0.66 -0.19 -5.55
N ILE A 83 0.28 -1.11 -5.57
CA ILE A 83 0.00 -2.54 -5.66
C ILE A 83 0.33 -3.12 -4.31
N ILE A 84 -0.61 -3.85 -3.72
CA ILE A 84 -0.42 -4.45 -2.40
C ILE A 84 -0.54 -5.96 -2.54
N LEU A 85 0.56 -6.64 -2.26
CA LEU A 85 0.64 -8.10 -2.25
C LEU A 85 0.34 -8.59 -0.85
N ILE A 86 -0.70 -9.41 -0.72
CA ILE A 86 -1.12 -9.98 0.55
C ILE A 86 -1.13 -11.51 0.48
N ASN A 87 -1.05 -12.17 1.62
CA ASN A 87 -1.26 -13.61 1.74
C ASN A 87 -2.12 -13.98 2.97
N SER A 88 -2.75 -13.01 3.57
CA SER A 88 -3.47 -13.17 4.83
C SER A 88 -4.82 -12.47 4.77
N ASN A 89 -5.85 -13.16 5.27
CA ASN A 89 -7.18 -12.57 5.42
C ASN A 89 -7.20 -11.43 6.45
N LYS A 90 -6.32 -11.49 7.44
CA LYS A 90 -6.20 -10.41 8.43
C LYS A 90 -5.69 -9.12 7.82
N VAL A 91 -4.72 -9.23 6.91
CA VAL A 91 -4.20 -8.07 6.18
C VAL A 91 -5.26 -7.52 5.23
N GLN A 92 -5.97 -8.39 4.51
CA GLN A 92 -7.09 -7.96 3.66
C GLN A 92 -8.12 -7.19 4.48
N TRP A 93 -8.51 -7.72 5.63
CA TRP A 93 -9.48 -7.07 6.51
C TRP A 93 -8.97 -5.70 7.00
N MET A 94 -7.70 -5.62 7.35
CA MET A 94 -7.08 -4.36 7.77
C MET A 94 -7.14 -3.31 6.64
N LEU A 95 -6.81 -3.69 5.43
CA LEU A 95 -6.86 -2.79 4.28
C LEU A 95 -8.29 -2.34 3.98
N ASP A 96 -9.23 -3.26 4.04
CA ASP A 96 -10.64 -2.94 3.87
C ASP A 96 -11.10 -1.92 4.92
N PHE A 97 -10.66 -2.10 6.17
CA PHE A 97 -10.96 -1.19 7.26
C PHE A 97 -10.36 0.21 7.03
N ILE A 98 -9.09 0.27 6.63
CA ILE A 98 -8.42 1.55 6.35
C ILE A 98 -9.16 2.33 5.27
N PHE A 99 -9.44 1.67 4.14
CA PHE A 99 -10.05 2.34 3.00
C PHE A 99 -11.55 2.56 3.14
N LEU A 100 -12.17 1.88 4.09
CA LEU A 100 -13.53 2.17 4.52
C LEU A 100 -13.62 3.54 5.20
N ILE A 101 -12.64 3.83 6.06
CA ILE A 101 -12.57 5.09 6.79
C ILE A 101 -12.08 6.22 5.87
N GLN A 102 -11.06 5.93 5.07
CA GLN A 102 -10.40 6.93 4.25
C GLN A 102 -10.01 6.34 2.90
N PRO A 103 -10.67 6.77 1.80
CA PRO A 103 -10.26 6.35 0.46
C PRO A 103 -8.79 6.68 0.19
N PRO A 104 -8.08 5.89 -0.61
CA PRO A 104 -6.67 6.15 -0.90
C PRO A 104 -6.50 7.40 -1.76
N VAL A 105 -5.29 7.96 -1.79
CA VAL A 105 -4.96 9.13 -2.62
C VAL A 105 -4.78 8.78 -4.09
N ALA A 106 -4.55 7.51 -4.40
CA ALA A 106 -4.31 7.01 -5.74
C ALA A 106 -4.88 5.60 -5.86
N PRO A 107 -5.11 5.09 -7.08
CA PRO A 107 -5.63 3.73 -7.27
C PRO A 107 -4.85 2.67 -6.50
N VAL A 108 -5.56 1.74 -5.87
CA VAL A 108 -4.97 0.63 -5.12
C VAL A 108 -5.43 -0.69 -5.72
N TYR A 109 -4.47 -1.57 -5.97
CA TYR A 109 -4.70 -2.91 -6.50
C TYR A 109 -4.20 -3.92 -5.47
N ILE A 110 -5.08 -4.75 -4.93
CA ILE A 110 -4.75 -5.74 -3.91
C ILE A 110 -4.78 -7.12 -4.53
N TYR A 111 -3.65 -7.81 -4.50
CA TYR A 111 -3.51 -9.15 -5.03
C TYR A 111 -3.12 -10.14 -3.94
N ASN A 112 -3.95 -11.18 -3.76
CA ASN A 112 -3.64 -12.25 -2.82
C ASN A 112 -2.75 -13.28 -3.52
N ILE A 113 -1.51 -13.39 -3.09
CA ILE A 113 -0.52 -14.27 -3.70
C ILE A 113 -0.84 -15.76 -3.50
N ASN A 114 -1.71 -16.11 -2.57
CA ASN A 114 -2.16 -17.49 -2.40
C ASN A 114 -3.01 -18.00 -3.59
N ASN A 115 -3.44 -17.11 -4.48
CA ASN A 115 -4.12 -17.51 -5.72
C ASN A 115 -3.19 -18.13 -6.76
N ASN A 116 -1.90 -17.94 -6.64
CA ASN A 116 -0.79 -18.66 -7.28
C ASN A 116 -0.71 -18.76 -8.81
N ASP A 117 -1.56 -18.12 -9.57
CA ASP A 117 -1.55 -18.27 -11.03
C ASP A 117 -0.55 -17.34 -11.71
N LEU A 118 -0.02 -16.35 -11.01
CA LEU A 118 0.99 -15.43 -11.55
C LEU A 118 2.36 -15.59 -10.93
N ILE A 119 2.46 -16.42 -9.88
CA ILE A 119 3.66 -16.44 -9.05
C ILE A 119 4.42 -17.72 -9.23
N GLU A 120 5.12 -17.77 -10.32
CA GLU A 120 6.27 -18.65 -10.41
C GLU A 120 7.48 -17.75 -10.46
N GLY A 121 8.27 -17.76 -9.37
CA GLY A 121 9.46 -16.94 -9.28
C GLY A 121 9.20 -15.56 -8.69
N ASN A 122 9.95 -14.58 -9.14
CA ASN A 122 9.93 -13.25 -8.54
C ASN A 122 8.81 -12.39 -9.11
N ILE A 123 7.71 -12.31 -8.39
CA ILE A 123 6.54 -11.51 -8.75
C ILE A 123 6.87 -10.04 -8.96
N LEU A 124 7.98 -9.58 -8.41
CA LEU A 124 8.37 -8.19 -8.41
C LEU A 124 9.18 -7.79 -9.62
N LEU A 125 9.34 -8.68 -10.57
CA LEU A 125 9.88 -8.29 -11.87
C LEU A 125 8.89 -7.33 -12.54
N ASN A 126 9.41 -6.24 -13.06
CA ASN A 126 8.63 -5.13 -13.62
C ASN A 126 7.57 -5.59 -14.64
N ASN A 127 7.82 -6.68 -15.34
CA ASN A 127 6.91 -7.21 -16.34
C ASN A 127 5.62 -7.80 -15.76
N ASN A 128 5.55 -8.04 -14.45
CA ASN A 128 4.41 -8.67 -13.82
C ASN A 128 3.39 -7.68 -13.25
N ILE A 129 3.75 -6.40 -13.17
CA ILE A 129 2.87 -5.38 -12.58
C ILE A 129 1.55 -5.30 -13.33
N GLN A 130 1.60 -5.20 -14.65
CA GLN A 130 0.40 -5.09 -15.46
C GLN A 130 -0.45 -6.37 -15.38
N LYS A 131 0.19 -7.53 -15.30
CA LYS A 131 -0.51 -8.80 -15.11
C LYS A 131 -1.25 -8.86 -13.79
N ILE A 132 -0.67 -8.30 -12.73
CA ILE A 132 -1.31 -8.20 -11.43
C ILE A 132 -2.52 -7.26 -11.50
N ILE A 133 -2.35 -6.09 -12.10
CA ILE A 133 -3.43 -5.10 -12.26
C ILE A 133 -4.61 -5.70 -13.02
N ASP A 134 -4.33 -6.44 -14.08
CA ASP A 134 -5.35 -7.00 -14.96
C ASP A 134 -5.89 -8.36 -14.50
N HIS A 135 -5.34 -8.92 -13.43
CA HIS A 135 -5.75 -10.24 -12.96
C HIS A 135 -7.19 -10.22 -12.44
N PRO A 136 -8.02 -11.23 -12.78
CA PRO A 136 -9.43 -11.23 -12.39
C PRO A 136 -9.68 -11.30 -10.90
N HIS A 137 -8.70 -11.77 -10.11
CA HIS A 137 -8.81 -11.85 -8.65
C HIS A 137 -8.19 -10.65 -7.93
N THR A 138 -7.69 -9.66 -8.66
CA THR A 138 -7.17 -8.44 -8.06
C THR A 138 -8.31 -7.53 -7.67
N SER A 139 -8.33 -7.11 -6.41
CA SER A 139 -9.29 -6.13 -5.92
C SER A 139 -8.82 -4.72 -6.27
N TYR A 140 -9.75 -3.88 -6.73
CA TYR A 140 -9.45 -2.50 -7.08
C TYR A 140 -10.17 -1.55 -6.13
N ILE A 141 -9.44 -0.53 -5.64
CA ILE A 141 -10.02 0.52 -4.78
C ILE A 141 -9.80 1.87 -5.42
N GLU A 142 -10.89 2.58 -5.69
CA GLU A 142 -10.85 3.92 -6.28
C GLU A 142 -10.40 4.97 -5.28
N PRO A 143 -9.57 5.94 -5.72
CA PRO A 143 -9.02 6.96 -4.82
C PRO A 143 -10.01 8.05 -4.42
N ASN A 144 -11.01 8.35 -5.23
CA ASN A 144 -11.83 9.54 -5.04
C ASN A 144 -13.28 9.26 -4.66
N LYS A 145 -13.60 8.00 -4.39
CA LYS A 145 -14.97 7.62 -4.05
C LYS A 145 -15.20 7.82 -2.55
N PRO A 146 -16.11 8.70 -2.15
CA PRO A 146 -16.42 8.84 -0.73
C PRO A 146 -17.03 7.54 -0.22
N PHE A 147 -16.64 7.17 0.99
CA PHE A 147 -17.11 5.93 1.58
C PHE A 147 -18.62 5.93 1.82
N LEU A 148 -19.13 7.00 2.41
CA LEU A 148 -20.56 7.15 2.69
C LEU A 148 -21.07 8.39 1.97
N PRO A 149 -21.92 8.23 0.94
CA PRO A 149 -22.43 9.37 0.18
C PRO A 149 -23.46 10.20 0.92
N LEU A 150 -23.83 9.80 2.12
CA LEU A 150 -24.90 10.44 2.88
C LEU A 150 -24.46 11.51 3.83
N PHE A 151 -23.22 11.71 4.00
CA PHE A 151 -22.75 12.65 5.00
C PHE A 151 -22.10 13.86 4.44
#